data_21d6cdf42558adcfd0a0d713ec36e0bb
#
_entry.id   21d6cdf42558adcfd0a0d713ec36e0bb
#
_cell.length_a   1.000
_cell.length_b   1.000
_cell.length_c   1.000
_cell.angle_alpha   90.00
_cell.angle_beta   90.00
_cell.angle_gamma   90.00
#
_symmetry.space_group_name_H-M   'P 1'
#
loop_
_entity.id
_entity.type
_entity.pdbx_description
1 polymer ?
#
loop_
_entity_poly.entity_id
_entity_poly.type
_entity_poly.pdbx_seq_one_letter_code
_entity_poly.pdbx_strand_id
1 'polypeptide(L)'
;MSHAGALVDEIANELDTWPGVHTERRADGAAVIRYEQLELGVLDRDRGVAELRFSHPVHDELVEHGDADPADTAPESDVVRHDIEGPSDVTAVLELFDRRYRDLRGEDDPYSSQDPT
;
A
#
# COMPACT_ATOMS: atom_id res chain seq x y z
N MET A 1 6.21 24.16 1.39
CA MET A 1 6.28 23.24 0.38
C MET A 1 6.55 21.88 0.87
N SER A 2 5.77 20.96 0.49
CA SER A 2 5.87 19.64 1.05
C SER A 2 6.65 18.73 0.14
N HIS A 3 7.70 18.17 0.66
CA HIS A 3 8.43 17.14 -0.08
C HIS A 3 7.60 15.88 -0.22
N ALA A 4 6.63 15.71 0.67
CA ALA A 4 5.79 14.53 0.61
C ALA A 4 4.98 14.45 -0.67
N GLY A 5 4.55 15.59 -1.19
CA GLY A 5 3.79 15.57 -2.44
C GLY A 5 4.57 15.00 -3.60
N ALA A 6 5.84 15.39 -3.72
CA ALA A 6 6.68 14.87 -4.80
C ALA A 6 6.98 13.39 -4.60
N LEU A 7 7.17 12.98 -3.35
CA LEU A 7 7.42 11.58 -3.05
C LEU A 7 6.19 10.72 -3.32
N VAL A 8 5.02 11.22 -2.99
CA VAL A 8 3.76 10.52 -3.28
C VAL A 8 3.59 10.37 -4.79
N ASP A 9 3.89 11.43 -5.55
CA ASP A 9 3.78 11.35 -7.00
C ASP A 9 4.75 10.32 -7.57
N GLU A 10 5.94 10.22 -7.01
CA GLU A 10 6.91 9.24 -7.45
C GLU A 10 6.40 7.82 -7.20
N ILE A 11 5.82 7.58 -6.04
CA ILE A 11 5.24 6.28 -5.72
C ILE A 11 4.11 5.96 -6.68
N ALA A 12 3.21 6.90 -6.91
CA ALA A 12 2.07 6.67 -7.80
C ALA A 12 2.53 6.36 -9.22
N ASN A 13 3.54 7.07 -9.69
CA ASN A 13 4.06 6.84 -11.04
C ASN A 13 4.66 5.44 -11.16
N GLU A 14 5.36 4.99 -10.14
CA GLU A 14 5.92 3.66 -10.15
C GLU A 14 4.82 2.59 -10.13
N LEU A 15 3.82 2.78 -9.29
CA LEU A 15 2.72 1.82 -9.21
C LEU A 15 1.95 1.72 -10.52
N ASP A 16 1.84 2.82 -11.24
CA ASP A 16 1.15 2.80 -12.52
C ASP A 16 1.85 1.94 -13.57
N THR A 17 3.11 1.60 -13.35
CA THR A 17 3.82 0.73 -14.28
C THR A 17 3.56 -0.75 -14.01
N TRP A 18 2.95 -1.08 -12.90
CA TRP A 18 2.70 -2.48 -12.55
C TRP A 18 1.51 -3.02 -13.34
N PRO A 19 1.57 -4.24 -13.84
CA PRO A 19 0.48 -4.80 -14.64
C PRO A 19 -0.85 -4.83 -13.89
N GLY A 20 -1.87 -4.28 -14.50
CA GLY A 20 -3.22 -4.27 -13.92
C GLY A 20 -3.44 -3.21 -12.86
N VAL A 21 -2.42 -2.43 -12.53
CA VAL A 21 -2.54 -1.40 -11.50
C VAL A 21 -2.84 -0.07 -12.14
N HIS A 22 -3.77 0.66 -11.56
CA HIS A 22 -4.08 2.01 -12.04
C HIS A 22 -4.39 2.91 -10.85
N THR A 23 -4.25 4.21 -11.04
CA THR A 23 -4.46 5.21 -10.03
C THR A 23 -5.75 5.96 -10.32
N GLU A 24 -6.60 6.09 -9.30
CA GLU A 24 -7.83 6.83 -9.42
C GLU A 24 -7.76 8.01 -8.47
N ARG A 25 -7.89 9.22 -8.98
CA ARG A 25 -7.79 10.40 -8.13
C ARG A 25 -9.15 10.76 -7.57
N ARG A 26 -9.15 11.08 -6.28
CA ARG A 26 -10.38 11.46 -5.60
C ARG A 26 -10.46 12.98 -5.51
N ALA A 27 -11.67 13.46 -5.25
CA ALA A 27 -11.90 14.91 -5.15
C ALA A 27 -11.13 15.54 -3.99
N ASP A 28 -10.83 14.76 -2.96
CA ASP A 28 -10.13 15.28 -1.80
C ASP A 28 -8.61 15.29 -1.98
N GLY A 29 -8.12 14.93 -3.15
CA GLY A 29 -6.69 14.94 -3.43
C GLY A 29 -6.00 13.61 -3.16
N ALA A 30 -6.68 12.64 -2.59
CA ALA A 30 -6.09 11.34 -2.37
C ALA A 30 -6.08 10.54 -3.67
N ALA A 31 -5.13 9.65 -3.79
CA ALA A 31 -5.03 8.76 -4.95
C ALA A 31 -5.30 7.34 -4.48
N VAL A 32 -6.31 6.72 -5.04
CA VAL A 32 -6.63 5.33 -4.73
C VAL A 32 -5.92 4.45 -5.74
N ILE A 33 -5.14 3.52 -5.25
CA ILE A 33 -4.38 2.62 -6.10
C ILE A 33 -5.14 1.31 -6.18
N ARG A 34 -5.48 0.89 -7.39
CA ARG A 34 -6.29 -0.29 -7.61
C ARG A 34 -5.58 -1.30 -8.48
N TYR A 35 -5.79 -2.56 -8.19
CA TYR A 35 -5.37 -3.64 -9.06
C TYR A 35 -6.66 -4.22 -9.63
N GLU A 36 -6.92 -3.94 -10.89
CA GLU A 36 -8.20 -4.27 -11.53
C GLU A 36 -9.34 -3.59 -10.76
N GLN A 37 -10.19 -4.32 -10.11
CA GLN A 37 -11.29 -3.73 -9.36
C GLN A 37 -11.01 -3.69 -7.86
N LEU A 38 -9.85 -4.18 -7.42
CA LEU A 38 -9.56 -4.29 -6.00
C LEU A 38 -8.66 -3.15 -5.55
N GLU A 39 -8.92 -2.61 -4.38
CA GLU A 39 -8.13 -1.52 -3.86
C GLU A 39 -6.86 -2.06 -3.22
N LEU A 40 -5.70 -1.57 -3.66
CA LEU A 40 -4.46 -1.88 -3.01
C LEU A 40 -4.23 -0.97 -1.80
N GLY A 41 -4.47 0.30 -1.98
CA GLY A 41 -4.29 1.26 -0.90
C GLY A 41 -4.56 2.67 -1.37
N VAL A 42 -4.31 3.63 -0.50
CA VAL A 42 -4.56 5.04 -0.77
C VAL A 42 -3.31 5.83 -0.45
N LEU A 43 -2.98 6.77 -1.32
CA LEU A 43 -1.89 7.71 -1.08
C LEU A 43 -2.49 9.09 -0.84
N ASP A 44 -2.19 9.67 0.32
CA ASP A 44 -2.70 10.99 0.66
C ASP A 44 -1.57 11.99 0.48
N ARG A 45 -1.66 12.78 -0.58
CA ARG A 45 -0.60 13.69 -0.94
C ARG A 45 -0.46 14.84 0.06
N ASP A 46 -1.59 15.30 0.58
CA ASP A 46 -1.58 16.45 1.49
C ASP A 46 -1.03 16.06 2.85
N ARG A 47 -1.34 14.88 3.32
CA ARG A 47 -0.86 14.41 4.62
C ARG A 47 0.47 13.68 4.51
N GLY A 48 0.87 13.28 3.32
CA GLY A 48 2.10 12.55 3.13
C GLY A 48 2.07 11.18 3.76
N VAL A 49 0.99 10.44 3.56
CA VAL A 49 0.87 9.11 4.14
C VAL A 49 0.32 8.13 3.11
N ALA A 50 0.66 6.88 3.30
CA ALA A 50 0.07 5.78 2.55
C ALA A 50 -0.72 4.91 3.52
N GLU A 51 -1.89 4.46 3.10
CA GLU A 51 -2.72 3.57 3.90
C GLU A 51 -3.09 2.37 3.05
N LEU A 52 -2.83 1.19 3.57
CA LEU A 52 -3.11 -0.04 2.84
C LEU A 52 -3.88 -1.00 3.73
N ARG A 53 -4.70 -1.83 3.11
CA ARG A 53 -5.48 -2.81 3.83
C ARG A 53 -4.85 -4.18 3.63
N PHE A 54 -4.64 -4.90 4.71
CA PHE A 54 -4.09 -6.25 4.66
C PHE A 54 -4.99 -7.19 5.46
N SER A 55 -4.81 -8.47 5.27
CA SER A 55 -5.48 -9.43 6.13
C SER A 55 -4.98 -9.26 7.56
N HIS A 56 -5.78 -9.67 8.53
CA HIS A 56 -5.45 -9.42 9.93
C HIS A 56 -4.09 -10.00 10.33
N PRO A 57 -3.74 -11.23 9.98
CA PRO A 57 -2.41 -11.74 10.34
C PRO A 57 -1.27 -10.95 9.70
N VAL A 58 -1.43 -10.47 8.47
CA VAL A 58 -0.39 -9.69 7.82
C VAL A 58 -0.29 -8.31 8.45
N HIS A 59 -1.43 -7.71 8.80
CA HIS A 59 -1.46 -6.43 9.51
C HIS A 59 -0.64 -6.55 10.79
N ASP A 60 -0.89 -7.57 11.60
CA ASP A 60 -0.21 -7.74 12.87
C ASP A 60 1.28 -7.98 12.67
N GLU A 61 1.65 -8.73 11.65
CA GLU A 61 3.05 -8.98 11.35
C GLU A 61 3.77 -7.69 10.98
N LEU A 62 3.16 -6.86 10.13
CA LEU A 62 3.78 -5.63 9.70
C LEU A 62 3.95 -4.63 10.85
N VAL A 63 2.96 -4.54 11.71
CA VAL A 63 3.02 -3.65 12.86
C VAL A 63 4.05 -4.14 13.85
N GLU A 64 4.09 -5.44 14.11
CA GLU A 64 5.00 -6.01 15.06
C GLU A 64 6.45 -5.86 14.63
N HIS A 65 6.72 -5.97 13.34
CA HIS A 65 8.07 -5.83 12.83
C HIS A 65 8.46 -4.36 12.59
N GLY A 66 7.55 -3.44 12.80
CA GLY A 66 7.86 -2.03 12.59
C GLY A 66 7.85 -1.59 11.15
N ASP A 67 7.31 -2.41 10.24
CA ASP A 67 7.27 -2.05 8.83
C ASP A 67 6.17 -1.05 8.52
N ALA A 68 5.17 -0.98 9.35
CA ALA A 68 4.08 -0.03 9.20
C ALA A 68 3.42 0.22 10.54
N ASP A 69 2.65 1.29 10.65
CA ASP A 69 1.93 1.62 11.87
C ASP A 69 0.46 1.26 11.70
N PRO A 70 -0.24 0.94 12.78
CA PRO A 70 -1.69 0.76 12.67
C PRO A 70 -2.35 2.10 12.39
N ALA A 71 -3.38 2.08 11.57
CA ALA A 71 -4.15 3.30 11.35
C ALA A 71 -4.94 3.61 12.60
N ASP A 72 -5.13 4.91 12.88
CA ASP A 72 -5.76 5.30 14.12
C ASP A 72 -7.24 5.11 14.15
N THR A 73 -7.85 4.77 13.07
CA THR A 73 -9.28 4.88 12.95
C THR A 73 -10.02 3.84 13.75
N ALA A 74 -9.50 2.63 13.87
CA ALA A 74 -10.17 1.61 14.65
C ALA A 74 -9.18 0.53 15.04
N PRO A 75 -9.27 0.03 16.27
CA PRO A 75 -8.33 -0.99 16.72
C PRO A 75 -8.43 -2.29 15.95
N GLU A 76 -9.61 -2.64 15.45
CA GLU A 76 -9.73 -3.86 14.71
C GLU A 76 -9.61 -3.64 13.21
N SER A 77 -9.17 -2.47 12.80
CA SER A 77 -9.02 -2.20 11.38
C SER A 77 -7.87 -3.01 10.79
N ASP A 78 -8.05 -3.46 9.58
CA ASP A 78 -6.97 -4.13 8.86
C ASP A 78 -6.07 -3.14 8.13
N VAL A 79 -6.26 -1.87 8.33
CA VAL A 79 -5.54 -0.82 7.62
C VAL A 79 -4.25 -0.48 8.36
N VAL A 80 -3.15 -0.43 7.63
CA VAL A 80 -1.87 0.04 8.16
C VAL A 80 -1.52 1.35 7.49
N ARG A 81 -0.68 2.13 8.14
CA ARG A 81 -0.27 3.44 7.64
C ARG A 81 1.25 3.55 7.65
N HIS A 82 1.79 4.24 6.68
CA HIS A 82 3.22 4.54 6.65
C HIS A 82 3.39 6.00 6.24
N ASP A 83 4.07 6.77 7.07
CA ASP A 83 4.33 8.18 6.76
C ASP A 83 5.40 8.29 5.70
N ILE A 84 5.24 9.24 4.78
CA ILE A 84 6.15 9.43 3.68
C ILE A 84 6.88 10.75 3.92
N GLU A 85 8.08 10.65 4.46
CA GLU A 85 8.84 11.85 4.85
C GLU A 85 10.15 11.99 4.10
N GLY A 86 10.65 10.93 3.51
CA GLY A 86 11.92 10.98 2.79
C GLY A 86 12.02 9.88 1.76
N PRO A 87 13.11 9.86 0.99
CA PRO A 87 13.26 8.88 -0.09
C PRO A 87 13.23 7.43 0.36
N SER A 88 13.70 7.14 1.57
CA SER A 88 13.65 5.78 2.07
C SER A 88 12.22 5.31 2.28
N ASP A 89 11.30 6.23 2.52
CA ASP A 89 9.90 5.87 2.68
C ASP A 89 9.26 5.48 1.36
N VAL A 90 9.77 5.99 0.25
CA VAL A 90 9.29 5.58 -1.07
C VAL A 90 9.49 4.08 -1.24
N THR A 91 10.70 3.59 -0.93
CA THR A 91 10.98 2.17 -1.04
C THR A 91 10.11 1.37 -0.08
N ALA A 92 9.97 1.83 1.16
CA ALA A 92 9.18 1.12 2.16
C ALA A 92 7.72 1.03 1.74
N VAL A 93 7.16 2.12 1.22
CA VAL A 93 5.77 2.12 0.79
C VAL A 93 5.58 1.24 -0.44
N LEU A 94 6.53 1.28 -1.38
CA LEU A 94 6.44 0.41 -2.56
C LEU A 94 6.48 -1.05 -2.15
N GLU A 95 7.24 -1.40 -1.14
CA GLU A 95 7.28 -2.76 -0.64
C GLU A 95 5.95 -3.18 -0.03
N LEU A 96 5.29 -2.26 0.67
CA LEU A 96 3.96 -2.56 1.20
C LEU A 96 2.95 -2.78 0.08
N PHE A 97 2.98 -1.93 -0.94
CA PHE A 97 2.10 -2.12 -2.08
C PHE A 97 2.43 -3.42 -2.82
N ASP A 98 3.70 -3.78 -2.92
CA ASP A 98 4.11 -5.03 -3.54
C ASP A 98 3.54 -6.22 -2.77
N ARG A 99 3.60 -6.18 -1.45
CA ARG A 99 3.05 -7.25 -0.62
C ARG A 99 1.55 -7.40 -0.86
N ARG A 100 0.83 -6.28 -0.86
CA ARG A 100 -0.61 -6.32 -1.10
C ARG A 100 -0.93 -6.81 -2.52
N TYR A 101 -0.16 -6.34 -3.49
CA TYR A 101 -0.32 -6.71 -4.88
C TYR A 101 -0.16 -8.22 -5.07
N ARG A 102 0.86 -8.78 -4.46
CA ARG A 102 1.10 -10.22 -4.54
C ARG A 102 0.02 -11.01 -3.83
N ASP A 103 -0.45 -10.51 -2.70
CA ASP A 103 -1.54 -11.16 -1.98
C ASP A 103 -2.78 -11.24 -2.85
N LEU A 104 -3.12 -10.15 -3.54
CA LEU A 104 -4.31 -10.13 -4.37
C LEU A 104 -4.15 -10.99 -5.63
N ARG A 105 -2.95 -11.11 -6.14
CA ARG A 105 -2.68 -11.96 -7.29
C ARG A 105 -2.51 -13.42 -6.90
N GLY A 106 -2.40 -13.70 -5.62
CA GLY A 106 -2.20 -15.05 -5.15
C GLY A 106 -0.78 -15.57 -5.32
N GLU A 107 0.15 -14.69 -5.60
CA GLU A 107 1.53 -15.12 -5.86
C GLU A 107 2.26 -15.53 -4.61
N ASP A 108 1.87 -14.96 -3.48
CA ASP A 108 2.49 -15.28 -2.22
C ASP A 108 1.85 -16.48 -1.57
N ASP A 109 0.80 -16.99 -2.13
CA ASP A 109 0.11 -18.13 -1.58
C ASP A 109 0.87 -19.39 -1.97
N PRO A 110 1.50 -20.05 -1.04
CA PRO A 110 2.27 -21.23 -1.37
C PRO A 110 1.43 -22.34 -1.96
N TYR A 111 0.14 -22.32 -1.68
CA TYR A 111 -0.67 -23.33 -2.23
C TYR A 111 -1.01 -23.08 -3.65
N SER A 112 -1.22 -21.81 -4.02
CA SER A 112 -1.52 -21.55 -5.37
C SER A 112 -0.39 -21.87 -6.26
N SER A 113 0.82 -21.77 -5.78
CA SER A 113 1.93 -22.04 -6.63
C SER A 113 2.34 -23.46 -6.56
N GLN A 114 2.06 -24.17 -5.42
CA GLN A 114 2.62 -25.45 -5.32
C GLN A 114 1.71 -26.47 -5.37
N ASP A 115 0.49 -26.13 -5.22
CA ASP A 115 -0.30 -27.15 -5.08
C ASP A 115 -0.43 -27.81 -6.23
N PRO A 116 -0.20 -28.60 -6.49
CA PRO A 116 -0.31 -29.31 -7.27
C PRO A 116 -0.44 -30.46 -6.89
N THR A 117 -0.38 -30.67 -6.39
CA THR A 117 -0.46 -31.80 -6.03
C THR A 117 -1.12 -32.18 -5.77
#